data_99d387d21ecb6a0329c64464286b6fc8
#
_entry.id   99d387d21ecb6a0329c64464286b6fc8
#
_cell.length_a   1.000
_cell.length_b   1.000
_cell.length_c   1.000
_cell.angle_alpha   90.00
_cell.angle_beta   90.00
_cell.angle_gamma   90.00
#
_symmetry.space_group_name_H-M   'P 1'
#
loop_
_entity.id
_entity.type
_entity.pdbx_description
1 polymer ?
#
loop_
_entity_poly.entity_id
_entity_poly.type
_entity_poly.pdbx_seq_one_letter_code
_entity_poly.pdbx_strand_id
1 'polypeptide(L)'
;MADQPPIVFVVRASVNDGLGHLVRSLCVLRELTRRARVHLLKVGDASGSHLIHEAGMDWTPCATDDHAAHEAMARQPKVAVFDTLTFEQAAFERIAEKAVTVSLSPVFSQMVRVRHLFHRTVFADPAWAKEPAFPKIHSGLRYAVLPAWLKRVSSRHYREQVQEERLAVAISMGGTDAPNRTLALLKLLGHCPARLVLFVALGDAYTHSYEDLLKCAAANRQEIILLKSNESMWRALKNVSLIVCAGGLTTYEAAYIGLPTINILQRPEWTYLFEELVAAGACRILPPLPDSLDLAAGMVADLAANREQLTQMHLATKGLIPEGGARRIAAKLSALNQ
;
A
#
# COMPACT_ATOMS: atom_id res chain seq x y z
N MET A 1 18.59 1.18 27.05
CA MET A 1 17.39 0.65 26.34
C MET A 1 16.63 -0.43 27.14
N ALA A 2 17.25 -1.07 28.14
CA ALA A 2 16.56 -2.15 28.91
C ALA A 2 15.38 -1.65 29.78
N ASP A 3 15.44 -0.44 30.32
CA ASP A 3 14.42 0.11 31.25
C ASP A 3 13.30 0.93 30.59
N GLN A 4 13.32 1.15 29.29
CA GLN A 4 12.25 1.91 28.63
C GLN A 4 11.08 0.98 28.24
N PRO A 5 9.82 1.41 28.48
CA PRO A 5 8.66 0.68 28.05
C PRO A 5 8.66 0.53 26.52
N PRO A 6 8.14 -0.57 25.98
CA PRO A 6 8.12 -0.79 24.54
C PRO A 6 7.17 0.18 23.84
N ILE A 7 7.49 0.52 22.60
CA ILE A 7 6.52 1.09 21.67
C ILE A 7 5.66 -0.08 21.16
N VAL A 8 4.37 0.00 21.37
CA VAL A 8 3.42 -1.05 20.97
C VAL A 8 2.78 -0.68 19.65
N PHE A 9 2.80 -1.59 18.69
CA PHE A 9 2.07 -1.48 17.43
C PHE A 9 0.82 -2.35 17.48
N VAL A 10 -0.32 -1.76 17.13
CA VAL A 10 -1.60 -2.46 16.95
C VAL A 10 -1.91 -2.46 15.45
N VAL A 11 -1.81 -3.64 14.84
CA VAL A 11 -1.90 -3.79 13.39
C VAL A 11 -2.95 -4.83 13.05
N ARG A 12 -3.90 -4.44 12.19
CA ARG A 12 -4.89 -5.38 11.67
C ARG A 12 -4.43 -5.96 10.34
N ALA A 13 -4.45 -7.28 10.27
CA ALA A 13 -4.18 -8.01 9.04
C ALA A 13 -4.98 -9.33 9.03
N SER A 14 -5.75 -9.53 7.98
CA SER A 14 -6.59 -10.71 7.77
C SER A 14 -6.81 -10.92 6.28
N VAL A 15 -7.45 -12.03 5.92
CA VAL A 15 -7.90 -12.27 4.53
C VAL A 15 -8.77 -11.11 4.04
N ASN A 16 -9.63 -10.55 4.90
CA ASN A 16 -10.56 -9.48 4.52
C ASN A 16 -9.90 -8.09 4.50
N ASP A 17 -8.99 -7.81 5.43
CA ASP A 17 -8.33 -6.49 5.55
C ASP A 17 -7.11 -6.37 4.63
N GLY A 18 -6.57 -7.50 4.16
CA GLY A 18 -5.32 -7.57 3.41
C GLY A 18 -4.08 -7.39 4.28
N LEU A 19 -2.91 -7.44 3.66
CA LEU A 19 -1.60 -7.39 4.36
C LEU A 19 -0.91 -6.02 4.30
N GLY A 20 -1.51 -5.03 3.65
CA GLY A 20 -0.88 -3.72 3.44
C GLY A 20 -0.48 -3.00 4.74
N HIS A 21 -1.33 -3.03 5.76
CA HIS A 21 -1.06 -2.46 7.08
C HIS A 21 0.13 -3.15 7.75
N LEU A 22 0.17 -4.49 7.70
CA LEU A 22 1.24 -5.29 8.28
C LEU A 22 2.58 -5.02 7.58
N VAL A 23 2.62 -5.08 6.25
CA VAL A 23 3.85 -4.81 5.48
C VAL A 23 4.39 -3.41 5.78
N ARG A 24 3.53 -2.40 5.81
CA ARG A 24 3.91 -1.03 6.17
C ARG A 24 4.47 -0.95 7.58
N SER A 25 3.78 -1.51 8.56
CA SER A 25 4.24 -1.52 9.95
C SER A 25 5.57 -2.25 10.12
N LEU A 26 5.78 -3.39 9.46
CA LEU A 26 7.04 -4.11 9.49
C LEU A 26 8.21 -3.28 8.94
N CYS A 27 7.99 -2.45 7.91
CA CYS A 27 9.01 -1.54 7.42
C CYS A 27 9.42 -0.50 8.49
N VAL A 28 8.46 0.05 9.23
CA VAL A 28 8.72 1.01 10.32
C VAL A 28 9.37 0.31 11.52
N LEU A 29 8.88 -0.86 11.90
CA LEU A 29 9.40 -1.66 13.01
C LEU A 29 10.88 -2.02 12.81
N ARG A 30 11.28 -2.44 11.60
CA ARG A 30 12.69 -2.74 11.26
C ARG A 30 13.64 -1.55 11.50
N GLU A 31 13.18 -0.33 11.26
CA GLU A 31 13.95 0.88 11.54
C GLU A 31 13.92 1.26 13.03
N LEU A 32 12.84 0.94 13.72
CA LEU A 32 12.59 1.32 15.11
C LEU A 32 13.29 0.37 16.10
N THR A 33 13.43 -0.92 15.81
CA THR A 33 14.13 -1.90 16.66
C THR A 33 15.60 -1.52 16.95
N ARG A 34 16.19 -0.72 16.08
CA ARG A 34 17.54 -0.15 16.29
C ARG A 34 17.59 0.99 17.32
N ARG A 35 16.43 1.50 17.77
CA ARG A 35 16.29 2.72 18.55
C ARG A 35 15.51 2.55 19.85
N ALA A 36 14.56 1.61 19.87
CA ALA A 36 13.66 1.37 20.99
C ALA A 36 13.23 -0.10 21.04
N ARG A 37 12.77 -0.54 22.21
CA ARG A 37 12.03 -1.80 22.32
C ARG A 37 10.68 -1.64 21.62
N VAL A 38 10.28 -2.66 20.87
CA VAL A 38 9.01 -2.68 20.14
C VAL A 38 8.28 -3.97 20.43
N HIS A 39 6.95 -3.92 20.37
CA HIS A 39 6.10 -5.11 20.41
C HIS A 39 4.95 -4.95 19.42
N LEU A 40 4.66 -5.99 18.66
CA LEU A 40 3.59 -6.00 17.67
C LEU A 40 2.39 -6.80 18.17
N LEU A 41 1.24 -6.16 18.26
CA LEU A 41 -0.06 -6.79 18.48
C LEU A 41 -0.76 -6.91 17.13
N LYS A 42 -0.87 -8.13 16.64
CA LYS A 42 -1.53 -8.41 15.37
C LYS A 42 -2.97 -8.83 15.59
N VAL A 43 -3.92 -8.01 15.16
CA VAL A 43 -5.35 -8.28 15.22
C VAL A 43 -5.82 -8.96 13.93
N GLY A 44 -6.59 -10.04 14.07
CA GLY A 44 -7.15 -10.79 12.94
C GLY A 44 -6.73 -12.25 12.90
N ASP A 45 -6.90 -12.88 11.74
CA ASP A 45 -6.58 -14.30 11.51
C ASP A 45 -5.07 -14.57 11.34
N ALA A 46 -4.66 -15.77 10.98
CA ALA A 46 -3.26 -16.14 10.80
C ALA A 46 -2.57 -15.54 9.56
N SER A 47 -3.30 -14.79 8.72
CA SER A 47 -2.75 -14.19 7.49
C SER A 47 -1.56 -13.27 7.79
N GLY A 48 -0.47 -13.45 7.05
CA GLY A 48 0.74 -12.65 7.18
C GLY A 48 1.61 -12.97 8.40
N SER A 49 1.28 -13.95 9.25
CA SER A 49 2.10 -14.31 10.42
C SER A 49 3.52 -14.74 10.01
N HIS A 50 3.68 -15.40 8.86
CA HIS A 50 5.00 -15.76 8.32
C HIS A 50 5.89 -14.52 8.09
N LEU A 51 5.32 -13.39 7.62
CA LEU A 51 6.07 -12.15 7.42
C LEU A 51 6.63 -11.58 8.74
N ILE A 52 5.90 -11.76 9.84
CA ILE A 52 6.34 -11.31 11.16
C ILE A 52 7.48 -12.19 11.66
N HIS A 53 7.38 -13.51 11.49
CA HIS A 53 8.43 -14.46 11.82
C HIS A 53 9.71 -14.23 11.00
N GLU A 54 9.58 -14.04 9.69
CA GLU A 54 10.71 -13.72 8.80
C GLU A 54 11.38 -12.39 9.18
N ALA A 55 10.59 -11.43 9.68
CA ALA A 55 11.12 -10.17 10.17
C ALA A 55 11.80 -10.26 11.54
N GLY A 56 11.68 -11.40 12.25
CA GLY A 56 12.23 -11.60 13.58
C GLY A 56 11.65 -10.66 14.64
N MET A 57 10.36 -10.30 14.50
CA MET A 57 9.68 -9.36 15.40
C MET A 57 9.07 -10.10 16.60
N ASP A 58 9.16 -9.48 17.77
CA ASP A 58 8.41 -9.87 18.95
C ASP A 58 6.94 -9.46 18.80
N TRP A 59 5.99 -10.41 18.93
CA TRP A 59 4.61 -10.16 18.65
C TRP A 59 3.64 -11.05 19.44
N THR A 60 2.36 -10.60 19.52
CA THR A 60 1.26 -11.35 20.11
C THR A 60 0.08 -11.36 19.13
N PRO A 61 -0.48 -12.54 18.80
CA PRO A 61 -1.73 -12.63 18.06
C PRO A 61 -2.91 -12.21 18.95
N CYS A 62 -3.79 -11.36 18.42
CA CYS A 62 -4.98 -10.88 19.10
C CYS A 62 -6.23 -11.21 18.27
N ALA A 63 -7.21 -11.89 18.87
CA ALA A 63 -8.44 -12.23 18.17
C ALA A 63 -9.37 -11.02 18.00
N THR A 64 -9.33 -10.07 18.96
CA THR A 64 -10.23 -8.90 19.02
C THR A 64 -9.47 -7.64 19.39
N ASP A 65 -10.11 -6.48 19.20
CA ASP A 65 -9.58 -5.18 19.61
C ASP A 65 -9.46 -5.10 21.15
N ASP A 66 -10.41 -5.68 21.87
CA ASP A 66 -10.38 -5.76 23.32
C ASP A 66 -9.17 -6.56 23.82
N HIS A 67 -8.89 -7.72 23.20
CA HIS A 67 -7.69 -8.50 23.50
C HIS A 67 -6.41 -7.69 23.21
N ALA A 68 -6.35 -6.97 22.09
CA ALA A 68 -5.20 -6.12 21.78
C ALA A 68 -5.03 -4.98 22.79
N ALA A 69 -6.13 -4.38 23.25
CA ALA A 69 -6.07 -3.35 24.28
C ALA A 69 -5.58 -3.92 25.63
N HIS A 70 -6.05 -5.09 26.04
CA HIS A 70 -5.56 -5.78 27.24
C HIS A 70 -4.05 -6.04 27.18
N GLU A 71 -3.59 -6.60 26.07
CA GLU A 71 -2.17 -6.90 25.83
C GLU A 71 -1.29 -5.63 25.76
N ALA A 72 -1.81 -4.55 25.18
CA ALA A 72 -1.14 -3.26 25.17
C ALA A 72 -0.97 -2.72 26.60
N MET A 73 -2.05 -2.73 27.40
CA MET A 73 -2.05 -2.22 28.78
C MET A 73 -1.11 -3.01 29.68
N ALA A 74 -1.02 -4.34 29.51
CA ALA A 74 -0.08 -5.17 30.26
C ALA A 74 1.40 -4.79 30.03
N ARG A 75 1.71 -4.20 28.87
CA ARG A 75 3.06 -3.74 28.51
C ARG A 75 3.38 -2.30 28.90
N GLN A 76 2.39 -1.55 29.39
CA GLN A 76 2.50 -0.17 29.85
C GLN A 76 3.27 0.74 28.85
N PRO A 77 2.88 0.82 27.56
CA PRO A 77 3.60 1.58 26.57
C PRO A 77 3.49 3.07 26.82
N LYS A 78 4.57 3.84 26.56
CA LYS A 78 4.46 5.30 26.42
C LYS A 78 3.86 5.70 25.08
N VAL A 79 4.07 4.89 24.04
CA VAL A 79 3.61 5.15 22.68
C VAL A 79 2.89 3.92 22.14
N ALA A 80 1.67 4.11 21.64
CA ALA A 80 0.88 3.10 20.94
C ALA A 80 0.62 3.55 19.49
N VAL A 81 1.02 2.73 18.54
CA VAL A 81 0.94 3.01 17.10
C VAL A 81 -0.15 2.14 16.49
N PHE A 82 -1.14 2.76 15.86
CA PHE A 82 -2.24 2.07 15.19
C PHE A 82 -2.01 2.08 13.67
N ASP A 83 -2.07 0.89 13.08
CA ASP A 83 -2.06 0.71 11.64
C ASP A 83 -3.21 -0.21 11.23
N THR A 84 -4.38 0.36 11.15
CA THR A 84 -5.66 -0.29 10.86
C THR A 84 -6.66 0.71 10.29
N LEU A 85 -7.71 0.23 9.65
CA LEU A 85 -8.85 1.07 9.24
C LEU A 85 -9.84 1.29 10.39
N THR A 86 -10.09 0.25 11.17
CA THR A 86 -11.07 0.27 12.25
C THR A 86 -10.47 -0.26 13.54
N PHE A 87 -10.89 0.32 14.66
CA PHE A 87 -10.61 -0.18 16.01
C PHE A 87 -11.74 0.24 16.92
N GLU A 88 -12.17 -0.63 17.82
CA GLU A 88 -13.25 -0.35 18.73
C GLU A 88 -12.94 0.84 19.64
N GLN A 89 -13.90 1.76 19.80
CA GLN A 89 -13.68 3.01 20.52
C GLN A 89 -13.28 2.78 21.98
N ALA A 90 -14.01 1.91 22.70
CA ALA A 90 -13.72 1.65 24.11
C ALA A 90 -12.33 1.03 24.32
N ALA A 91 -11.93 0.11 23.43
CA ALA A 91 -10.59 -0.48 23.42
C ALA A 91 -9.51 0.56 23.13
N PHE A 92 -9.76 1.48 22.17
CA PHE A 92 -8.87 2.60 21.87
C PHE A 92 -8.71 3.55 23.06
N GLU A 93 -9.80 3.96 23.69
CA GLU A 93 -9.80 4.91 24.81
C GLU A 93 -8.97 4.41 25.99
N ARG A 94 -9.07 3.11 26.34
CA ARG A 94 -8.22 2.51 27.39
C ARG A 94 -6.72 2.65 27.10
N ILE A 95 -6.30 2.50 25.85
CA ILE A 95 -4.89 2.70 25.46
C ILE A 95 -4.56 4.20 25.49
N ALA A 96 -5.44 5.05 24.96
CA ALA A 96 -5.22 6.49 24.84
C ALA A 96 -5.10 7.22 26.17
N GLU A 97 -5.69 6.68 27.25
CA GLU A 97 -5.55 7.20 28.62
C GLU A 97 -4.12 7.08 29.16
N LYS A 98 -3.34 6.12 28.68
CA LYS A 98 -2.02 5.78 29.24
C LYS A 98 -0.86 5.98 28.28
N ALA A 99 -1.12 6.07 26.98
CA ALA A 99 -0.09 6.15 25.95
C ALA A 99 -0.33 7.30 24.97
N VAL A 100 0.75 7.86 24.43
CA VAL A 100 0.68 8.74 23.27
C VAL A 100 0.26 7.90 22.06
N THR A 101 -0.92 8.19 21.52
CA THR A 101 -1.47 7.45 20.39
C THR A 101 -1.01 8.04 19.05
N VAL A 102 -0.64 7.18 18.13
CA VAL A 102 -0.14 7.52 16.80
C VAL A 102 -0.87 6.68 15.77
N SER A 103 -1.30 7.27 14.64
CA SER A 103 -1.81 6.51 13.50
C SER A 103 -0.86 6.58 12.31
N LEU A 104 -0.63 5.41 11.68
CA LEU A 104 0.02 5.29 10.36
C LEU A 104 -1.02 5.18 9.23
N SER A 105 -2.29 4.97 9.56
CA SER A 105 -3.38 4.88 8.58
C SER A 105 -4.06 6.24 8.42
N PRO A 106 -4.12 6.79 7.19
CA PRO A 106 -4.78 8.07 6.95
C PRO A 106 -6.31 7.99 7.00
N VAL A 107 -6.87 6.80 7.06
CA VAL A 107 -8.32 6.53 7.06
C VAL A 107 -8.75 5.71 8.29
N PHE A 108 -8.03 5.88 9.38
CA PHE A 108 -8.32 5.20 10.65
C PHE A 108 -9.59 5.73 11.31
N SER A 109 -10.47 4.86 11.81
CA SER A 109 -11.74 5.24 12.43
C SER A 109 -11.61 6.17 13.64
N GLN A 110 -10.48 6.10 14.37
CA GLN A 110 -10.18 6.95 15.52
C GLN A 110 -9.15 8.04 15.20
N MET A 111 -8.95 8.38 13.91
CA MET A 111 -7.87 9.28 13.50
C MET A 111 -7.94 10.68 14.11
N VAL A 112 -9.14 11.17 14.44
CA VAL A 112 -9.34 12.48 15.10
C VAL A 112 -8.99 12.46 16.59
N ARG A 113 -8.82 11.28 17.18
CA ARG A 113 -8.52 11.07 18.61
C ARG A 113 -7.07 10.73 18.89
N VAL A 114 -6.26 10.41 17.86
CA VAL A 114 -4.83 10.16 18.05
C VAL A 114 -4.08 11.47 18.30
N ARG A 115 -2.94 11.40 19.01
CA ARG A 115 -2.06 12.58 19.22
C ARG A 115 -1.24 12.92 17.99
N HIS A 116 -0.83 11.91 17.20
CA HIS A 116 -0.04 12.10 16.00
C HIS A 116 -0.63 11.27 14.85
N LEU A 117 -0.71 11.88 13.68
CA LEU A 117 -1.13 11.22 12.44
C LEU A 117 -0.01 11.33 11.40
N PHE A 118 0.47 10.19 10.91
CA PHE A 118 1.36 10.15 9.75
C PHE A 118 0.55 9.91 8.48
N HIS A 119 0.67 10.84 7.55
CA HIS A 119 -0.10 10.84 6.32
C HIS A 119 0.83 10.97 5.11
N ARG A 120 0.72 10.03 4.16
CA ARG A 120 1.60 9.96 2.99
C ARG A 120 1.28 10.93 1.85
N THR A 121 0.26 11.76 2.01
CA THR A 121 -0.07 12.85 1.08
C THR A 121 -0.31 14.13 1.85
N VAL A 122 -0.29 15.27 1.17
CA VAL A 122 -0.63 16.55 1.79
C VAL A 122 -2.15 16.62 1.92
N PHE A 123 -2.62 16.93 3.11
CA PHE A 123 -4.02 17.30 3.30
C PHE A 123 -4.26 18.71 2.77
N ALA A 124 -5.10 18.84 1.77
CA ALA A 124 -5.71 20.11 1.45
C ALA A 124 -6.90 20.31 2.41
N ASP A 125 -6.63 20.99 3.51
CA ASP A 125 -7.59 21.60 4.45
C ASP A 125 -8.89 20.83 4.73
N PRO A 126 -8.84 19.71 5.46
CA PRO A 126 -10.09 19.15 5.97
C PRO A 126 -10.65 20.07 7.04
N ALA A 127 -11.96 20.33 7.00
CA ALA A 127 -12.66 21.18 7.97
C ALA A 127 -12.36 20.80 9.43
N TRP A 128 -12.08 19.53 9.68
CA TRP A 128 -11.70 19.00 10.97
C TRP A 128 -10.29 19.36 11.45
N ALA A 129 -9.37 19.75 10.58
CA ALA A 129 -8.02 20.22 10.99
C ALA A 129 -8.06 21.54 11.76
N LYS A 130 -9.21 22.23 11.78
CA LYS A 130 -9.44 23.48 12.55
C LYS A 130 -9.89 23.23 13.98
N GLU A 131 -10.19 21.99 14.34
CA GLU A 131 -10.60 21.65 15.71
C GLU A 131 -9.40 21.72 16.68
N PRO A 132 -9.53 22.37 17.85
CA PRO A 132 -8.42 22.57 18.80
C PRO A 132 -7.81 21.26 19.35
N ALA A 133 -8.57 20.16 19.32
CA ALA A 133 -8.15 18.86 19.82
C ALA A 133 -7.48 17.96 18.76
N PHE A 134 -7.20 18.51 17.57
CA PHE A 134 -6.79 17.74 16.43
C PHE A 134 -5.36 17.16 16.55
N PRO A 135 -5.10 15.96 15.99
CA PRO A 135 -3.77 15.36 16.02
C PRO A 135 -2.73 16.22 15.30
N LYS A 136 -1.49 16.15 15.79
CA LYS A 136 -0.36 16.70 15.07
C LYS A 136 -0.13 15.89 13.80
N ILE A 137 -0.40 16.51 12.64
CA ILE A 137 -0.28 15.85 11.34
C ILE A 137 1.17 15.95 10.84
N HIS A 138 1.69 14.81 10.41
CA HIS A 138 2.96 14.67 9.70
C HIS A 138 2.64 14.20 8.28
N SER A 139 2.55 15.12 7.31
CA SER A 139 2.04 14.84 5.98
C SER A 139 3.08 14.94 4.87
N GLY A 140 2.70 14.41 3.71
CA GLY A 140 3.44 14.46 2.45
C GLY A 140 4.16 13.16 2.08
N LEU A 141 4.53 13.05 0.81
CA LEU A 141 5.14 11.84 0.23
C LEU A 141 6.45 11.41 0.93
N ARG A 142 7.11 12.28 1.66
CA ARG A 142 8.27 11.94 2.49
C ARG A 142 7.96 10.95 3.62
N TYR A 143 6.70 10.77 3.97
CA TYR A 143 6.22 9.78 4.94
C TYR A 143 5.62 8.54 4.29
N ALA A 144 5.71 8.41 2.96
CA ALA A 144 5.39 7.15 2.30
C ALA A 144 6.35 6.07 2.77
N VAL A 145 5.80 5.01 3.34
CA VAL A 145 6.55 3.86 3.83
C VAL A 145 6.69 2.86 2.71
N LEU A 146 7.94 2.60 2.33
CA LEU A 146 8.28 1.71 1.23
C LEU A 146 9.27 0.64 1.71
N PRO A 147 9.18 -0.60 1.21
CA PRO A 147 10.17 -1.61 1.46
C PRO A 147 11.58 -1.19 1.02
N ALA A 148 12.59 -1.44 1.86
CA ALA A 148 13.97 -1.02 1.59
C ALA A 148 14.63 -1.72 0.38
N TRP A 149 14.08 -2.83 -0.06
CA TRP A 149 14.59 -3.60 -1.20
C TRP A 149 14.08 -3.07 -2.57
N LEU A 150 13.11 -2.15 -2.59
CA LEU A 150 12.65 -1.52 -3.84
C LEU A 150 13.77 -0.73 -4.50
N LYS A 151 13.97 -0.97 -5.79
CA LYS A 151 14.99 -0.29 -6.60
C LYS A 151 14.36 0.46 -7.77
N ARG A 152 14.80 1.68 -7.99
CA ARG A 152 14.33 2.52 -9.10
C ARG A 152 14.74 1.95 -10.44
N VAL A 153 13.85 2.05 -11.42
CA VAL A 153 14.11 1.78 -12.82
C VAL A 153 14.83 2.99 -13.42
N SER A 154 15.92 2.75 -14.15
CA SER A 154 16.60 3.85 -14.85
C SER A 154 15.77 4.32 -16.05
N SER A 155 15.83 5.61 -16.35
CA SER A 155 15.07 6.13 -17.51
C SER A 155 15.58 5.64 -18.85
N ARG A 156 16.83 5.21 -18.92
CA ARG A 156 17.34 4.55 -20.11
C ARG A 156 16.64 3.21 -20.30
N HIS A 157 16.67 2.36 -19.27
CA HIS A 157 16.01 1.05 -19.31
C HIS A 157 14.49 1.18 -19.57
N TYR A 158 13.82 2.14 -18.91
CA TYR A 158 12.39 2.36 -19.11
C TYR A 158 12.06 2.77 -20.56
N ARG A 159 12.85 3.68 -21.17
CA ARG A 159 12.65 4.09 -22.55
C ARG A 159 12.89 2.95 -23.54
N GLU A 160 13.93 2.13 -23.33
CA GLU A 160 14.18 0.94 -24.14
C GLU A 160 12.97 -0.01 -24.08
N GLN A 161 12.45 -0.25 -22.90
CA GLN A 161 11.31 -1.14 -22.66
C GLN A 161 9.99 -0.63 -23.24
N VAL A 162 9.70 0.66 -23.13
CA VAL A 162 8.50 1.27 -23.73
C VAL A 162 8.52 1.16 -25.27
N GLN A 163 9.69 1.05 -25.90
CA GLN A 163 9.82 0.91 -27.35
C GLN A 163 9.71 -0.55 -27.86
N GLU A 164 9.64 -1.54 -26.96
CA GLU A 164 9.45 -2.93 -27.36
C GLU A 164 8.16 -3.12 -28.18
N GLU A 165 8.15 -4.08 -29.09
CA GLU A 165 6.98 -4.35 -29.95
C GLU A 165 5.73 -4.60 -29.12
N ARG A 166 5.85 -5.38 -28.02
CA ARG A 166 4.79 -5.64 -27.07
C ARG A 166 4.90 -4.75 -25.85
N LEU A 167 3.82 -4.09 -25.51
CA LEU A 167 3.80 -3.30 -24.28
C LEU A 167 3.62 -4.22 -23.07
N ALA A 168 4.56 -4.19 -22.15
CA ALA A 168 4.48 -4.93 -20.91
C ALA A 168 3.61 -4.18 -19.88
N VAL A 169 2.48 -4.77 -19.46
CA VAL A 169 1.53 -4.18 -18.52
C VAL A 169 1.36 -5.12 -17.34
N ALA A 170 1.52 -4.62 -16.12
CA ALA A 170 1.20 -5.39 -14.92
C ALA A 170 -0.23 -5.13 -14.46
N ILE A 171 -0.84 -6.15 -13.86
CA ILE A 171 -2.16 -6.09 -13.21
C ILE A 171 -1.98 -6.53 -11.77
N SER A 172 -2.39 -5.70 -10.80
CA SER A 172 -2.33 -6.00 -9.37
C SER A 172 -3.53 -5.42 -8.64
N MET A 173 -4.56 -6.23 -8.42
CA MET A 173 -5.84 -5.80 -7.82
C MET A 173 -5.89 -5.96 -6.29
N GLY A 174 -4.70 -6.08 -5.65
CA GLY A 174 -4.58 -6.21 -4.20
C GLY A 174 -4.57 -7.64 -3.70
N GLY A 175 -4.58 -7.81 -2.37
CA GLY A 175 -4.34 -9.11 -1.72
C GLY A 175 -5.42 -10.14 -1.98
N THR A 176 -6.69 -9.74 -1.95
CA THR A 176 -7.85 -10.65 -2.10
C THR A 176 -8.51 -10.53 -3.47
N ASP A 177 -8.46 -9.35 -4.10
CA ASP A 177 -9.23 -9.02 -5.30
C ASP A 177 -10.71 -9.46 -5.20
N ALA A 178 -11.38 -9.15 -4.08
CA ALA A 178 -12.71 -9.66 -3.75
C ALA A 178 -13.75 -9.55 -4.90
N PRO A 179 -13.77 -8.48 -5.73
CA PRO A 179 -14.67 -8.39 -6.89
C PRO A 179 -14.18 -9.17 -8.14
N ASN A 180 -13.04 -9.86 -8.06
CA ASN A 180 -12.41 -10.55 -9.20
C ASN A 180 -12.13 -9.63 -10.41
N ARG A 181 -11.66 -8.43 -10.15
CA ARG A 181 -11.32 -7.43 -11.18
C ARG A 181 -10.20 -7.89 -12.09
N THR A 182 -9.29 -8.72 -11.58
CA THR A 182 -8.20 -9.30 -12.37
C THR A 182 -8.73 -10.07 -13.56
N LEU A 183 -9.63 -11.03 -13.34
CA LEU A 183 -10.19 -11.85 -14.42
C LEU A 183 -11.00 -11.00 -15.39
N ALA A 184 -11.81 -10.05 -14.87
CA ALA A 184 -12.61 -9.18 -15.72
C ALA A 184 -11.72 -8.28 -16.62
N LEU A 185 -10.68 -7.67 -16.06
CA LEU A 185 -9.75 -6.83 -16.84
C LEU A 185 -8.95 -7.65 -17.87
N LEU A 186 -8.54 -8.89 -17.55
CA LEU A 186 -7.87 -9.77 -18.52
C LEU A 186 -8.74 -10.05 -19.74
N LYS A 187 -10.04 -10.28 -19.54
CA LYS A 187 -10.99 -10.48 -20.65
C LYS A 187 -11.08 -9.23 -21.53
N LEU A 188 -11.19 -8.06 -20.93
CA LEU A 188 -11.25 -6.78 -21.67
C LEU A 188 -9.96 -6.51 -22.44
N LEU A 189 -8.79 -6.69 -21.83
CA LEU A 189 -7.50 -6.49 -22.47
C LEU A 189 -7.23 -7.52 -23.58
N GLY A 190 -7.88 -8.69 -23.58
CA GLY A 190 -7.87 -9.61 -24.67
C GLY A 190 -8.37 -9.02 -26.00
N HIS A 191 -9.21 -7.99 -25.93
CA HIS A 191 -9.73 -7.26 -27.11
C HIS A 191 -8.91 -6.01 -27.44
N CYS A 192 -7.89 -5.68 -26.67
CA CYS A 192 -7.02 -4.53 -26.95
C CYS A 192 -6.34 -4.69 -28.32
N PRO A 193 -6.39 -3.69 -29.21
CA PRO A 193 -5.77 -3.77 -30.54
C PRO A 193 -4.24 -3.84 -30.48
N ALA A 194 -3.63 -3.27 -29.44
CA ALA A 194 -2.19 -3.33 -29.25
C ALA A 194 -1.73 -4.73 -28.78
N ARG A 195 -0.49 -5.08 -29.11
CA ARG A 195 0.15 -6.29 -28.60
C ARG A 195 0.65 -6.04 -27.18
N LEU A 196 0.17 -6.83 -26.22
CA LEU A 196 0.51 -6.73 -24.80
C LEU A 196 1.19 -8.00 -24.30
N VAL A 197 2.03 -7.83 -23.26
CA VAL A 197 2.43 -8.89 -22.33
C VAL A 197 1.87 -8.50 -20.97
N LEU A 198 0.99 -9.32 -20.40
CA LEU A 198 0.25 -9.06 -19.18
C LEU A 198 0.89 -9.80 -18.00
N PHE A 199 1.52 -9.09 -17.09
CA PHE A 199 2.06 -9.63 -15.85
C PHE A 199 0.99 -9.53 -14.75
N VAL A 200 0.38 -10.64 -14.38
CA VAL A 200 -0.71 -10.69 -13.41
C VAL A 200 -0.18 -11.05 -12.04
N ALA A 201 -0.12 -10.08 -11.15
CA ALA A 201 0.34 -10.25 -9.78
C ALA A 201 -0.85 -10.58 -8.86
N LEU A 202 -0.98 -11.85 -8.50
CA LEU A 202 -2.02 -12.34 -7.59
C LEU A 202 -1.56 -12.22 -6.15
N GLY A 203 -2.41 -11.66 -5.28
CA GLY A 203 -2.16 -11.59 -3.86
C GLY A 203 -2.22 -12.96 -3.18
N ASP A 204 -1.56 -13.09 -2.02
CA ASP A 204 -1.53 -14.36 -1.27
C ASP A 204 -2.92 -14.83 -0.79
N ALA A 205 -3.86 -13.90 -0.66
CA ALA A 205 -5.23 -14.17 -0.27
C ALA A 205 -6.21 -14.18 -1.45
N TYR A 206 -5.73 -14.35 -2.68
CA TYR A 206 -6.59 -14.51 -3.86
C TYR A 206 -7.38 -15.83 -3.75
N THR A 207 -8.71 -15.72 -3.66
CA THR A 207 -9.61 -16.85 -3.38
C THR A 207 -10.42 -17.32 -4.59
N HIS A 208 -10.31 -16.62 -5.73
CA HIS A 208 -11.04 -17.00 -6.93
C HIS A 208 -10.37 -18.15 -7.67
N SER A 209 -11.12 -18.73 -8.64
CA SER A 209 -10.69 -19.88 -9.41
C SER A 209 -9.44 -19.63 -10.25
N TYR A 210 -8.37 -20.32 -9.94
CA TYR A 210 -7.17 -20.37 -10.80
C TYR A 210 -7.44 -21.01 -12.15
N GLU A 211 -8.37 -21.97 -12.21
CA GLU A 211 -8.77 -22.63 -13.46
C GLU A 211 -9.38 -21.62 -14.43
N ASP A 212 -10.22 -20.70 -13.94
CA ASP A 212 -10.80 -19.65 -14.78
C ASP A 212 -9.76 -18.68 -15.30
N LEU A 213 -8.74 -18.35 -14.49
CA LEU A 213 -7.61 -17.56 -14.96
C LEU A 213 -6.81 -18.28 -16.04
N LEU A 214 -6.53 -19.57 -15.87
CA LEU A 214 -5.81 -20.37 -16.86
C LEU A 214 -6.61 -20.52 -18.15
N LYS A 215 -7.93 -20.76 -18.07
CA LYS A 215 -8.82 -20.79 -19.24
C LYS A 215 -8.82 -19.42 -19.95
N CYS A 216 -8.91 -18.33 -19.18
CA CYS A 216 -8.84 -16.99 -19.74
C CYS A 216 -7.50 -16.74 -20.42
N ALA A 217 -6.38 -17.15 -19.80
CA ALA A 217 -5.05 -16.99 -20.36
C ALA A 217 -4.88 -17.78 -21.66
N ALA A 218 -5.36 -19.04 -21.70
CA ALA A 218 -5.27 -19.88 -22.89
C ALA A 218 -6.13 -19.38 -24.07
N ALA A 219 -7.26 -18.72 -23.78
CA ALA A 219 -8.15 -18.15 -24.80
C ALA A 219 -7.79 -16.68 -25.17
N ASN A 220 -6.89 -16.05 -24.43
CA ASN A 220 -6.52 -14.65 -24.63
C ASN A 220 -5.54 -14.50 -25.80
N ARG A 221 -5.73 -13.48 -26.62
CA ARG A 221 -4.77 -13.17 -27.72
C ARG A 221 -3.50 -12.50 -27.23
N GLN A 222 -3.47 -12.00 -26.00
CA GLN A 222 -2.31 -11.43 -25.34
C GLN A 222 -1.53 -12.50 -24.58
N GLU A 223 -0.22 -12.33 -24.45
CA GLU A 223 0.61 -13.17 -23.60
C GLU A 223 0.34 -12.86 -22.13
N ILE A 224 0.07 -13.88 -21.30
CA ILE A 224 -0.24 -13.71 -19.88
C ILE A 224 0.76 -14.49 -19.02
N ILE A 225 1.38 -13.79 -18.07
CA ILE A 225 2.34 -14.33 -17.11
C ILE A 225 1.75 -14.16 -15.71
N LEU A 226 1.44 -15.27 -15.03
CA LEU A 226 0.92 -15.24 -13.66
C LEU A 226 2.08 -15.20 -12.66
N LEU A 227 2.02 -14.27 -11.70
CA LEU A 227 3.01 -14.06 -10.65
C LEU A 227 2.33 -14.08 -9.28
N LYS A 228 3.04 -14.59 -8.26
CA LYS A 228 2.65 -14.35 -6.87
C LYS A 228 3.07 -12.96 -6.42
N SER A 229 2.21 -12.28 -5.66
CA SER A 229 2.47 -10.96 -5.10
C SER A 229 3.39 -11.07 -3.87
N ASN A 230 4.69 -11.11 -4.12
CA ASN A 230 5.74 -11.14 -3.10
C ASN A 230 6.93 -10.26 -3.51
N GLU A 231 8.01 -10.28 -2.75
CA GLU A 231 9.23 -9.52 -3.08
C GLU A 231 9.76 -9.81 -4.49
N SER A 232 9.66 -11.07 -4.94
CA SER A 232 10.12 -11.48 -6.28
C SER A 232 9.29 -10.87 -7.41
N MET A 233 8.01 -10.52 -7.15
CA MET A 233 7.14 -9.83 -8.10
C MET A 233 7.78 -8.54 -8.60
N TRP A 234 8.32 -7.71 -7.72
CA TRP A 234 8.91 -6.43 -8.10
C TRP A 234 10.17 -6.57 -8.96
N ARG A 235 10.86 -7.71 -8.90
CA ARG A 235 11.97 -8.02 -9.82
C ARG A 235 11.48 -8.25 -11.25
N ALA A 236 10.31 -8.88 -11.40
CA ALA A 236 9.66 -9.02 -12.70
C ALA A 236 9.05 -7.70 -13.17
N LEU A 237 8.37 -6.98 -12.29
CA LEU A 237 7.67 -5.73 -12.60
C LEU A 237 8.59 -4.57 -12.98
N LYS A 238 9.90 -4.61 -12.67
CA LYS A 238 10.85 -3.61 -13.22
C LYS A 238 10.90 -3.60 -14.75
N ASN A 239 10.43 -4.67 -15.39
CA ASN A 239 10.39 -4.82 -16.85
C ASN A 239 8.99 -4.55 -17.43
N VAL A 240 8.05 -3.94 -16.68
CA VAL A 240 6.77 -3.48 -17.21
C VAL A 240 6.80 -1.97 -17.47
N SER A 241 5.96 -1.53 -18.40
CA SER A 241 5.86 -0.12 -18.75
C SER A 241 4.70 0.59 -18.06
N LEU A 242 3.74 -0.17 -17.53
CA LEU A 242 2.52 0.35 -16.91
C LEU A 242 2.00 -0.66 -15.89
N ILE A 243 1.43 -0.17 -14.80
CA ILE A 243 0.71 -1.01 -13.82
C ILE A 243 -0.75 -0.57 -13.75
N VAL A 244 -1.68 -1.50 -13.89
CA VAL A 244 -3.09 -1.30 -13.54
C VAL A 244 -3.33 -1.93 -12.17
N CYS A 245 -3.76 -1.14 -11.19
CA CYS A 245 -3.92 -1.64 -9.82
C CYS A 245 -5.13 -1.04 -9.09
N ALA A 246 -5.45 -1.62 -7.94
CA ALA A 246 -6.58 -1.19 -7.10
C ALA A 246 -6.27 0.05 -6.21
N GLY A 247 -5.13 0.70 -6.41
CA GLY A 247 -4.65 1.77 -5.53
C GLY A 247 -3.87 1.22 -4.32
N GLY A 248 -3.84 1.93 -3.23
CA GLY A 248 -3.15 1.50 -2.02
C GLY A 248 -1.64 1.72 -2.05
N LEU A 249 -0.87 0.85 -1.38
CA LEU A 249 0.58 0.96 -1.29
C LEU A 249 1.27 0.72 -2.63
N THR A 250 0.74 -0.18 -3.45
CA THR A 250 1.28 -0.52 -4.77
C THR A 250 1.47 0.72 -5.65
N THR A 251 0.57 1.70 -5.58
CA THR A 251 0.69 2.95 -6.33
C THR A 251 1.93 3.75 -5.92
N TYR A 252 2.21 3.83 -4.61
CA TYR A 252 3.40 4.54 -4.10
C TYR A 252 4.68 3.77 -4.39
N GLU A 253 4.65 2.45 -4.28
CA GLU A 253 5.76 1.58 -4.63
C GLU A 253 6.11 1.71 -6.11
N ALA A 254 5.09 1.65 -6.98
CA ALA A 254 5.24 1.86 -8.43
C ALA A 254 5.81 3.26 -8.75
N ALA A 255 5.23 4.32 -8.18
CA ALA A 255 5.72 5.67 -8.37
C ALA A 255 7.17 5.85 -7.88
N TYR A 256 7.55 5.20 -6.76
CA TYR A 256 8.92 5.23 -6.27
C TYR A 256 9.91 4.55 -7.23
N ILE A 257 9.57 3.38 -7.76
CA ILE A 257 10.44 2.65 -8.69
C ILE A 257 10.46 3.26 -10.10
N GLY A 258 9.52 4.15 -10.42
CA GLY A 258 9.47 4.83 -11.71
C GLY A 258 8.44 4.27 -12.69
N LEU A 259 7.44 3.53 -12.22
CA LEU A 259 6.42 2.94 -13.08
C LEU A 259 5.11 3.74 -13.02
N PRO A 260 4.59 4.21 -14.17
CA PRO A 260 3.27 4.78 -14.30
C PRO A 260 2.17 3.82 -13.84
N THR A 261 1.08 4.37 -13.28
CA THR A 261 -0.05 3.54 -12.85
C THR A 261 -1.39 4.08 -13.33
N ILE A 262 -2.33 3.14 -13.59
CA ILE A 262 -3.77 3.38 -13.65
C ILE A 262 -4.36 2.71 -12.42
N ASN A 263 -5.06 3.47 -11.58
CA ASN A 263 -5.59 2.99 -10.32
C ASN A 263 -7.12 2.95 -10.38
N ILE A 264 -7.70 1.76 -10.21
CA ILE A 264 -9.14 1.56 -10.08
C ILE A 264 -9.46 1.51 -8.59
N LEU A 265 -9.89 2.61 -8.01
CA LEU A 265 -10.11 2.73 -6.58
C LEU A 265 -11.21 1.76 -6.09
N GLN A 266 -11.10 1.36 -4.83
CA GLN A 266 -12.16 0.59 -4.17
C GLN A 266 -13.24 1.50 -3.59
N ARG A 267 -12.88 2.74 -3.23
CA ARG A 267 -13.74 3.75 -2.62
C ARG A 267 -13.44 5.12 -3.20
N PRO A 268 -14.48 5.89 -3.60
CA PRO A 268 -14.28 7.21 -4.21
C PRO A 268 -13.66 8.21 -3.23
N GLU A 269 -13.96 8.10 -1.94
CA GLU A 269 -13.41 8.95 -0.89
C GLU A 269 -11.90 8.81 -0.70
N TRP A 270 -11.25 7.81 -1.32
CA TRP A 270 -9.79 7.63 -1.24
C TRP A 270 -9.01 8.37 -2.34
N THR A 271 -9.70 9.07 -3.23
CA THR A 271 -9.07 9.83 -4.34
C THR A 271 -7.99 10.79 -3.83
N TYR A 272 -8.26 11.50 -2.72
CA TYR A 272 -7.33 12.46 -2.14
C TYR A 272 -5.96 11.85 -1.75
N LEU A 273 -5.91 10.55 -1.49
CA LEU A 273 -4.65 9.86 -1.15
C LEU A 273 -3.61 9.92 -2.28
N PHE A 274 -4.06 10.15 -3.50
CA PHE A 274 -3.22 10.08 -4.70
C PHE A 274 -3.09 11.42 -5.43
N GLU A 275 -3.69 12.50 -4.92
CA GLU A 275 -3.73 13.81 -5.60
C GLU A 275 -2.34 14.34 -5.97
N GLU A 276 -1.34 14.20 -5.09
CA GLU A 276 0.03 14.64 -5.40
C GLU A 276 0.64 13.84 -6.57
N LEU A 277 0.34 12.53 -6.65
CA LEU A 277 0.82 11.67 -7.73
C LEU A 277 0.11 11.98 -9.05
N VAL A 278 -1.19 12.29 -8.99
CA VAL A 278 -2.00 12.69 -10.15
C VAL A 278 -1.56 14.07 -10.64
N ALA A 279 -1.44 15.04 -9.74
CA ALA A 279 -1.00 16.40 -10.07
C ALA A 279 0.41 16.43 -10.70
N ALA A 280 1.29 15.53 -10.27
CA ALA A 280 2.59 15.34 -10.89
C ALA A 280 2.52 14.66 -12.27
N GLY A 281 1.40 14.05 -12.64
CA GLY A 281 1.27 13.25 -13.87
C GLY A 281 1.83 11.82 -13.76
N ALA A 282 2.15 11.35 -12.57
CA ALA A 282 2.75 10.03 -12.33
C ALA A 282 1.75 8.88 -12.38
N CYS A 283 0.46 9.15 -12.16
CA CYS A 283 -0.60 8.15 -12.19
C CYS A 283 -1.93 8.72 -12.71
N ARG A 284 -2.82 7.82 -13.08
CA ARG A 284 -4.23 8.09 -13.37
C ARG A 284 -5.11 7.37 -12.35
N ILE A 285 -6.26 7.95 -12.04
CA ILE A 285 -7.22 7.39 -11.09
C ILE A 285 -8.58 7.26 -11.75
N LEU A 286 -9.20 6.11 -11.53
CA LEU A 286 -10.58 5.82 -11.87
C LEU A 286 -11.36 5.56 -10.57
N PRO A 287 -12.47 6.27 -10.35
CA PRO A 287 -13.37 5.97 -9.24
C PRO A 287 -14.01 4.59 -9.42
N PRO A 288 -14.60 3.98 -8.39
CA PRO A 288 -15.23 2.66 -8.48
C PRO A 288 -16.62 2.75 -9.14
N LEU A 289 -16.65 3.04 -10.43
CA LEU A 289 -17.85 3.04 -11.26
C LEU A 289 -18.04 1.69 -11.96
N PRO A 290 -19.24 1.34 -12.42
CA PRO A 290 -19.50 0.08 -13.12
C PRO A 290 -18.61 -0.13 -14.36
N ASP A 291 -18.29 0.93 -15.08
CA ASP A 291 -17.47 0.95 -16.30
C ASP A 291 -15.96 1.20 -16.07
N SER A 292 -15.52 1.26 -14.82
CA SER A 292 -14.10 1.59 -14.52
C SER A 292 -13.11 0.59 -15.12
N LEU A 293 -13.50 -0.67 -15.29
CA LEU A 293 -12.64 -1.66 -15.93
C LEU A 293 -12.54 -1.42 -17.44
N ASP A 294 -13.63 -1.07 -18.09
CA ASP A 294 -13.66 -0.71 -19.53
C ASP A 294 -12.84 0.56 -19.77
N LEU A 295 -13.00 1.58 -18.90
CA LEU A 295 -12.20 2.80 -18.96
C LEU A 295 -10.70 2.50 -18.75
N ALA A 296 -10.36 1.62 -17.82
CA ALA A 296 -8.96 1.21 -17.60
C ALA A 296 -8.39 0.49 -18.83
N ALA A 297 -9.16 -0.42 -19.43
CA ALA A 297 -8.74 -1.11 -20.66
C ALA A 297 -8.57 -0.14 -21.84
N GLY A 298 -9.48 0.82 -22.00
CA GLY A 298 -9.35 1.92 -22.98
C GLY A 298 -8.10 2.76 -22.75
N MET A 299 -7.82 3.16 -21.51
CA MET A 299 -6.58 3.90 -21.17
C MET A 299 -5.32 3.10 -21.47
N VAL A 300 -5.32 1.78 -21.25
CA VAL A 300 -4.19 0.91 -21.62
C VAL A 300 -3.99 0.95 -23.13
N ALA A 301 -5.07 0.86 -23.94
CA ALA A 301 -5.01 0.92 -25.39
C ALA A 301 -4.47 2.27 -25.88
N ASP A 302 -4.95 3.38 -25.30
CA ASP A 302 -4.50 4.75 -25.64
C ASP A 302 -3.00 4.93 -25.32
N LEU A 303 -2.55 4.48 -24.14
CA LEU A 303 -1.14 4.56 -23.75
C LEU A 303 -0.26 3.62 -24.59
N ALA A 304 -0.77 2.49 -25.03
CA ALA A 304 -0.07 1.59 -25.94
C ALA A 304 0.09 2.21 -27.35
N ALA A 305 -0.86 3.03 -27.79
CA ALA A 305 -0.79 3.79 -29.04
C ALA A 305 0.08 5.05 -28.90
N ASN A 306 0.12 5.67 -27.72
CA ASN A 306 0.90 6.89 -27.44
C ASN A 306 1.94 6.64 -26.34
N ARG A 307 3.01 5.91 -26.68
CA ARG A 307 4.08 5.50 -25.76
C ARG A 307 4.93 6.65 -25.22
N GLU A 308 4.95 7.79 -25.91
CA GLU A 308 5.60 9.00 -25.39
C GLU A 308 4.94 9.46 -24.09
N GLN A 309 3.63 9.32 -23.97
CA GLN A 309 2.91 9.65 -22.75
C GLN A 309 3.34 8.77 -21.56
N LEU A 310 3.62 7.47 -21.77
CA LEU A 310 4.20 6.60 -20.75
C LEU A 310 5.58 7.11 -20.31
N THR A 311 6.40 7.57 -21.25
CA THR A 311 7.71 8.16 -20.95
C THR A 311 7.58 9.42 -20.11
N GLN A 312 6.62 10.29 -20.41
CA GLN A 312 6.33 11.49 -19.61
C GLN A 312 5.85 11.13 -18.21
N MET A 313 4.94 10.17 -18.08
CA MET A 313 4.48 9.67 -16.79
C MET A 313 5.63 9.07 -15.97
N HIS A 314 6.55 8.32 -16.58
CA HIS A 314 7.75 7.82 -15.92
C HIS A 314 8.62 8.98 -15.40
N LEU A 315 8.86 10.00 -16.23
CA LEU A 315 9.67 11.16 -15.83
C LEU A 315 9.02 11.92 -14.66
N ALA A 316 7.70 11.99 -14.62
CA ALA A 316 6.92 12.60 -13.54
C ALA A 316 7.09 11.90 -12.18
N THR A 317 7.44 10.61 -12.16
CA THR A 317 7.71 9.88 -10.91
C THR A 317 9.04 10.26 -10.26
N LYS A 318 9.98 10.86 -11.02
CA LYS A 318 11.34 11.06 -10.56
C LYS A 318 11.44 12.05 -9.39
N GLY A 319 12.04 11.57 -8.31
CA GLY A 319 12.21 12.39 -7.10
C GLY A 319 10.94 12.68 -6.32
N LEU A 320 9.77 12.25 -6.83
CA LEU A 320 8.47 12.55 -6.23
C LEU A 320 8.34 11.93 -4.82
N ILE A 321 8.77 10.69 -4.65
CA ILE A 321 8.77 10.03 -3.34
C ILE A 321 10.21 9.92 -2.82
N PRO A 322 10.55 10.68 -1.74
CA PRO A 322 11.88 10.61 -1.13
C PRO A 322 12.09 9.29 -0.36
N GLU A 323 13.31 8.79 -0.38
CA GLU A 323 13.70 7.62 0.41
C GLU A 323 13.57 7.86 1.93
N GLY A 324 13.43 6.76 2.68
CA GLY A 324 13.53 6.77 4.14
C GLY A 324 12.29 7.22 4.87
N GLY A 325 11.09 7.07 4.31
CA GLY A 325 9.82 7.36 5.00
C GLY A 325 9.69 6.58 6.32
N ALA A 326 9.94 5.28 6.31
CA ALA A 326 9.94 4.43 7.51
C ALA A 326 10.93 4.94 8.56
N ARG A 327 12.15 5.32 8.16
CA ARG A 327 13.20 5.84 9.06
C ARG A 327 12.79 7.19 9.69
N ARG A 328 12.11 8.07 8.92
CA ARG A 328 11.60 9.35 9.46
C ARG A 328 10.51 9.12 10.50
N ILE A 329 9.60 8.20 10.25
CA ILE A 329 8.55 7.82 11.20
C ILE A 329 9.20 7.20 12.44
N ALA A 330 10.08 6.23 12.29
CA ALA A 330 10.78 5.57 13.40
C ALA A 330 11.54 6.57 14.29
N ALA A 331 12.22 7.57 13.69
CA ALA A 331 12.91 8.61 14.44
C ALA A 331 11.95 9.44 15.28
N LYS A 332 10.78 9.81 14.74
CA LYS A 332 9.76 10.55 15.50
C LYS A 332 9.13 9.70 16.61
N LEU A 333 8.81 8.43 16.34
CA LEU A 333 8.28 7.51 17.36
C LEU A 333 9.28 7.30 18.50
N SER A 334 10.57 7.14 18.19
CA SER A 334 11.62 7.03 19.20
C SER A 334 11.73 8.27 20.08
N ALA A 335 11.58 9.47 19.50
CA ALA A 335 11.58 10.72 20.26
C ALA A 335 10.35 10.89 21.16
N LEU A 336 9.19 10.35 20.77
CA LEU A 336 7.98 10.34 21.60
C LEU A 336 8.06 9.36 22.78
N ASN A 337 8.95 8.36 22.70
CA ASN A 337 9.13 7.34 23.74
C ASN A 337 10.18 7.72 24.80
N GLN A 338 10.92 8.81 24.59
CA GLN A 338 11.86 9.35 25.56
C GLN A 338 11.13 10.16 26.67
#